data_cf23b9614c76994a2e51aca3b53aec72
#
_entry.id   cf23b9614c76994a2e51aca3b53aec72
#
_cell.length_a   1.000
_cell.length_b   1.000
_cell.length_c   1.000
_cell.angle_alpha   90.00
_cell.angle_beta   90.00
_cell.angle_gamma   90.00
#
_symmetry.space_group_name_H-M   'P 1'
#
loop_
_entity.id
_entity.type
_entity.pdbx_description
1 polymer ?
#
loop_
_entity_poly.entity_id
_entity_poly.type
_entity_poly.pdbx_seq_one_letter_code
_entity_poly.pdbx_strand_id
1 'polypeptide(L)'
;LENRVYFADQNYENAGQISVREFQSLFNYNYLNATRLLNDEKTDNYFSISKELLSHFKKSNDWEEFKKQIIKDIKEGLKEQKLNEKVKEHSLIKAQNALDSIEKCFEYNKGEFSLQTDISDELLLGFLSSSLQTFFEFENGIKLKEFSQGLGISNLIFMCLKVEAFVQQYQSDVVDIFVIEEPEAHMHPQMERMLIKFLNEILLNEDNNRVQGIITTHSSEIIKCSDLKNIRVLRIDKLLKSAVYDMNLFKQNLETEEERQFFSFLFSINYSDLIFANKVIMYEGDTEKLYIEKLLAEKEFEGLSNQYVSFVQVGGAYTHWYRKLVYFLKIKTLIITDIDYCKKLTSIDEIKDDDGITNAGLIQYYKDYVTVNIIKRDILPYCEHKCRKQLKDCLYEKTEMERISLIQSDFRKKPCPKIKKPDYSIMKKKPTVVDIDSWIKNPDCELIKVVSQGEADAYTRTLEEAMLCKLLGITVESKKSSDWWEKQISINKIKLDIPTRKKNITVRDILNENKNNKTDFMYSIILSELHLKALPNYIREGLIWLM
;
A
#
# COMPACT_ATOMS: atom_id res chain seq x y z
N LEU A 1 -10.97 31.87 -8.56
CA LEU A 1 -11.89 30.83 -9.08
C LEU A 1 -13.18 30.90 -8.26
N GLU A 2 -14.29 31.20 -8.90
CA GLU A 2 -15.61 31.23 -8.28
C GLU A 2 -16.12 29.78 -8.19
N ASN A 3 -16.35 29.28 -6.99
CA ASN A 3 -16.90 27.94 -6.80
C ASN A 3 -18.42 27.99 -7.04
N ARG A 4 -18.88 27.31 -8.08
CA ARG A 4 -20.31 27.14 -8.37
C ARG A 4 -20.71 25.70 -8.08
N VAL A 5 -21.76 25.50 -7.31
CA VAL A 5 -22.26 24.18 -6.91
C VAL A 5 -23.59 23.94 -7.61
N TYR A 6 -23.76 22.76 -8.17
CA TYR A 6 -24.98 22.30 -8.82
C TYR A 6 -25.38 20.95 -8.23
N PHE A 7 -26.68 20.76 -8.01
CA PHE A 7 -27.22 19.42 -7.88
C PHE A 7 -27.71 18.93 -9.23
N ALA A 8 -27.60 17.65 -9.50
CA ALA A 8 -28.04 17.04 -10.75
C ALA A 8 -28.61 15.65 -10.49
N ASP A 9 -29.39 15.13 -11.43
CA ASP A 9 -29.75 13.72 -11.45
C ASP A 9 -28.56 12.81 -11.78
N GLN A 10 -28.75 11.50 -11.74
CA GLN A 10 -27.71 10.51 -12.00
C GLN A 10 -27.08 10.63 -13.40
N ASN A 11 -27.77 11.26 -14.36
CA ASN A 11 -27.31 11.45 -15.73
C ASN A 11 -26.70 12.84 -15.97
N TYR A 12 -26.70 13.72 -14.95
CA TYR A 12 -26.28 15.13 -15.04
C TYR A 12 -27.10 15.97 -16.03
N GLU A 13 -28.33 15.56 -16.34
CA GLU A 13 -29.19 16.23 -17.32
C GLU A 13 -30.02 17.37 -16.70
N ASN A 14 -30.48 17.21 -15.45
CA ASN A 14 -31.30 18.17 -14.74
C ASN A 14 -30.51 18.89 -13.64
N ALA A 15 -29.55 19.75 -14.05
CA ALA A 15 -28.71 20.46 -13.11
C ALA A 15 -29.33 21.78 -12.65
N GLY A 16 -29.51 21.91 -11.32
CA GLY A 16 -29.92 23.16 -10.66
C GLY A 16 -28.77 23.76 -9.83
N GLN A 17 -28.55 25.06 -9.93
CA GLN A 17 -27.55 25.71 -9.09
C GLN A 17 -28.09 25.89 -7.66
N ILE A 18 -27.27 25.53 -6.67
CA ILE A 18 -27.54 25.75 -5.24
C ILE A 18 -26.45 26.65 -4.63
N SER A 19 -26.76 27.30 -3.53
CA SER A 19 -25.77 28.09 -2.80
C SER A 19 -24.75 27.18 -2.11
N VAL A 20 -23.53 27.69 -1.87
CA VAL A 20 -22.50 26.98 -1.13
C VAL A 20 -22.96 26.60 0.28
N ARG A 21 -23.79 27.43 0.91
CA ARG A 21 -24.37 27.16 2.25
C ARG A 21 -25.35 25.99 2.23
N GLU A 22 -26.22 25.95 1.25
CA GLU A 22 -27.15 24.82 1.06
C GLU A 22 -26.39 23.53 0.81
N PHE A 23 -25.36 23.57 -0.03
CA PHE A 23 -24.50 22.42 -0.26
C PHE A 23 -23.80 21.96 1.04
N GLN A 24 -23.21 22.88 1.79
CA GLN A 24 -22.53 22.55 3.05
C GLN A 24 -23.49 21.98 4.10
N SER A 25 -24.75 22.42 4.13
CA SER A 25 -25.75 21.90 5.07
C SER A 25 -26.17 20.45 4.81
N LEU A 26 -25.86 19.90 3.63
CA LEU A 26 -26.12 18.48 3.30
C LEU A 26 -25.10 17.52 3.93
N PHE A 27 -24.01 18.06 4.47
CA PHE A 27 -22.93 17.24 4.99
C PHE A 27 -22.61 17.62 6.44
N ASN A 28 -22.50 16.59 7.26
CA ASN A 28 -21.80 16.67 8.53
C ASN A 28 -20.45 15.99 8.36
N TYR A 29 -19.35 16.72 8.55
CA TYR A 29 -18.03 16.15 8.34
C TYR A 29 -17.08 16.44 9.49
N ASN A 30 -16.22 15.48 9.77
CA ASN A 30 -15.09 15.63 10.68
C ASN A 30 -13.80 15.21 9.95
N TYR A 31 -12.77 16.00 10.12
CA TYR A 31 -11.49 15.81 9.44
C TYR A 31 -10.35 15.79 10.45
N LEU A 32 -9.60 14.69 10.46
CA LEU A 32 -8.40 14.52 11.27
C LEU A 32 -7.16 14.63 10.40
N ASN A 33 -6.40 15.71 10.57
CA ASN A 33 -5.14 15.97 9.88
C ASN A 33 -4.05 14.96 10.22
N ALA A 34 -3.11 14.73 9.31
CA ALA A 34 -1.88 13.99 9.55
C ALA A 34 -1.01 14.63 10.63
N THR A 35 -0.91 15.97 10.63
CA THR A 35 -0.18 16.73 11.64
C THR A 35 -1.01 16.88 12.92
N ARG A 36 -1.00 15.85 13.76
CA ARG A 36 -1.63 15.87 15.08
C ARG A 36 -0.60 16.27 16.09
N LEU A 37 -0.67 17.52 16.55
CA LEU A 37 0.17 18.01 17.65
C LEU A 37 -0.37 17.42 18.97
N LEU A 38 -0.04 16.16 19.21
CA LEU A 38 -0.19 15.51 20.51
C LEU A 38 1.09 15.78 21.28
N ASN A 39 1.02 16.72 22.23
CA ASN A 39 2.04 16.99 23.23
C ASN A 39 3.23 17.88 22.89
N ASP A 40 3.11 19.09 23.39
CA ASP A 40 4.19 19.73 24.12
C ASP A 40 3.58 20.48 25.32
N GLU A 41 4.11 20.29 26.54
CA GLU A 41 3.65 20.91 27.76
C GLU A 41 3.60 22.45 27.70
N LYS A 42 4.03 23.04 26.58
CA LYS A 42 4.31 24.49 26.47
C LYS A 42 3.40 25.26 25.50
N THR A 43 2.48 24.60 24.81
CA THR A 43 1.59 25.32 23.87
C THR A 43 0.12 25.11 24.21
N ASP A 44 -0.67 26.20 24.23
CA ASP A 44 -2.10 26.24 24.60
C ASP A 44 -3.05 25.46 23.64
N ASN A 45 -2.52 24.78 22.63
CA ASN A 45 -3.29 24.09 21.57
C ASN A 45 -3.21 22.54 21.69
N TYR A 46 -3.55 22.01 22.87
CA TYR A 46 -3.53 20.55 23.07
C TYR A 46 -4.80 19.85 22.57
N PHE A 47 -4.63 18.86 21.71
CA PHE A 47 -5.57 17.75 21.58
C PHE A 47 -5.32 16.78 22.74
N SER A 48 -5.79 17.11 23.93
CA SER A 48 -5.64 16.24 25.09
C SER A 48 -6.72 15.17 25.05
N ILE A 49 -6.35 13.92 25.31
CA ILE A 49 -7.29 12.81 25.51
C ILE A 49 -8.31 13.20 26.59
N SER A 50 -7.86 13.89 27.65
CA SER A 50 -8.71 14.41 28.71
C SER A 50 -9.79 15.35 28.19
N LYS A 51 -9.43 16.28 27.28
CA LYS A 51 -10.40 17.23 26.69
C LYS A 51 -11.41 16.48 25.78
N GLU A 52 -10.94 15.48 25.05
CA GLU A 52 -11.80 14.71 24.17
C GLU A 52 -12.79 13.86 24.97
N LEU A 53 -12.33 13.15 25.99
CA LEU A 53 -13.21 12.40 26.90
C LEU A 53 -14.25 13.30 27.55
N LEU A 54 -13.83 14.48 28.03
CA LEU A 54 -14.78 15.44 28.60
C LEU A 54 -15.77 15.98 27.56
N SER A 55 -15.31 16.24 26.32
CA SER A 55 -16.17 16.67 25.22
C SER A 55 -17.22 15.60 24.90
N HIS A 56 -16.79 14.33 24.89
CA HIS A 56 -17.69 13.20 24.70
C HIS A 56 -18.71 13.09 25.83
N PHE A 57 -18.24 13.19 27.08
CA PHE A 57 -19.14 13.14 28.26
C PHE A 57 -20.14 14.30 28.27
N LYS A 58 -19.71 15.53 27.89
CA LYS A 58 -20.61 16.71 27.79
C LYS A 58 -21.78 16.52 26.83
N LYS A 59 -21.69 15.58 25.91
CA LYS A 59 -22.75 15.27 24.93
C LYS A 59 -23.65 14.10 25.34
N SER A 60 -23.30 13.41 26.46
CA SER A 60 -24.12 12.33 26.98
C SER A 60 -25.38 12.85 27.69
N ASN A 61 -26.41 12.01 27.75
CA ASN A 61 -27.66 12.33 28.43
C ASN A 61 -27.47 12.59 29.93
N ASP A 62 -26.45 12.00 30.53
CA ASP A 62 -26.16 12.09 31.97
C ASP A 62 -25.42 13.38 32.34
N TRP A 63 -24.93 14.15 31.34
CA TRP A 63 -24.15 15.36 31.57
C TRP A 63 -24.88 16.42 32.40
N GLU A 64 -26.13 16.70 32.09
CA GLU A 64 -26.91 17.74 32.77
C GLU A 64 -27.16 17.41 34.25
N GLU A 65 -27.38 16.14 34.57
CA GLU A 65 -27.52 15.68 35.95
C GLU A 65 -26.22 15.74 36.71
N PHE A 66 -25.14 15.21 36.11
CA PHE A 66 -23.79 15.29 36.64
C PHE A 66 -23.34 16.74 36.91
N LYS A 67 -23.57 17.63 35.95
CA LYS A 67 -23.26 19.04 36.05
C LYS A 67 -23.95 19.70 37.25
N LYS A 68 -25.25 19.47 37.43
CA LYS A 68 -26.02 19.99 38.57
C LYS A 68 -25.49 19.49 39.89
N GLN A 69 -25.19 18.20 39.96
CA GLN A 69 -24.68 17.60 41.19
C GLN A 69 -23.30 18.13 41.57
N ILE A 70 -22.34 18.14 40.63
CA ILE A 70 -20.97 18.57 40.93
C ILE A 70 -20.89 20.07 41.24
N ILE A 71 -21.68 20.92 40.57
CA ILE A 71 -21.76 22.35 40.90
C ILE A 71 -22.29 22.55 42.30
N LYS A 72 -23.33 21.79 42.68
CA LYS A 72 -23.88 21.84 44.03
C LYS A 72 -22.84 21.45 45.08
N ASP A 73 -22.19 20.32 44.89
CA ASP A 73 -21.18 19.82 45.84
C ASP A 73 -19.99 20.78 46.02
N ILE A 74 -19.54 21.39 44.92
CA ILE A 74 -18.46 22.41 44.99
C ILE A 74 -18.95 23.66 45.71
N LYS A 75 -20.15 24.16 45.42
CA LYS A 75 -20.69 25.34 46.09
C LYS A 75 -20.92 25.10 47.57
N GLU A 76 -21.40 23.92 47.96
CA GLU A 76 -21.56 23.53 49.37
C GLU A 76 -20.16 23.46 50.07
N GLY A 77 -19.17 22.82 49.46
CA GLY A 77 -17.81 22.77 50.01
C GLY A 77 -17.15 24.16 50.16
N LEU A 78 -17.39 25.07 49.21
CA LEU A 78 -16.88 26.46 49.30
C LEU A 78 -17.57 27.24 50.41
N LYS A 79 -18.86 27.00 50.67
CA LYS A 79 -19.62 27.60 51.79
C LYS A 79 -19.11 27.07 53.13
N GLU A 80 -18.89 25.75 53.27
CA GLU A 80 -18.35 25.15 54.49
C GLU A 80 -16.95 25.70 54.85
N GLN A 81 -16.12 26.01 53.86
CA GLN A 81 -14.80 26.60 54.02
C GLN A 81 -14.83 28.10 54.33
N LYS A 82 -16.02 28.69 54.45
CA LYS A 82 -16.22 30.12 54.75
C LYS A 82 -15.38 31.05 53.85
N LEU A 83 -15.35 30.75 52.54
CA LEU A 83 -14.49 31.45 51.57
C LEU A 83 -14.75 32.97 51.58
N ASN A 84 -16.00 33.38 51.66
CA ASN A 84 -16.40 34.77 51.68
C ASN A 84 -15.88 35.49 52.94
N GLU A 85 -15.88 34.84 54.13
CA GLU A 85 -15.34 35.39 55.36
C GLU A 85 -13.82 35.57 55.23
N LYS A 86 -13.11 34.57 54.72
CA LYS A 86 -11.65 34.65 54.52
C LYS A 86 -11.25 35.72 53.51
N VAL A 87 -11.98 35.86 52.40
CA VAL A 87 -11.73 36.92 51.41
C VAL A 87 -11.99 38.30 52.01
N LYS A 88 -13.10 38.43 52.79
CA LYS A 88 -13.39 39.67 53.49
C LYS A 88 -12.29 40.04 54.47
N GLU A 89 -11.87 39.11 55.32
CA GLU A 89 -10.80 39.33 56.30
C GLU A 89 -9.47 39.75 55.68
N HIS A 90 -9.02 39.08 54.63
CA HIS A 90 -7.71 39.34 54.03
C HIS A 90 -7.66 40.53 53.07
N SER A 91 -8.75 40.79 52.35
CA SER A 91 -8.78 41.84 51.31
C SER A 91 -9.23 43.20 51.87
N LEU A 92 -10.26 43.23 52.72
CA LEU A 92 -10.79 44.48 53.27
C LEU A 92 -9.89 45.08 54.31
N ILE A 93 -9.17 44.31 55.16
CA ILE A 93 -8.22 44.81 56.15
C ILE A 93 -7.13 45.66 55.48
N LYS A 94 -6.63 45.28 54.30
CA LYS A 94 -5.60 46.09 53.62
C LYS A 94 -6.11 47.38 52.99
N ALA A 95 -7.40 47.43 52.68
CA ALA A 95 -8.07 48.60 52.09
C ALA A 95 -8.83 49.44 53.13
N GLN A 96 -8.79 49.09 54.46
CA GLN A 96 -9.65 49.66 55.47
C GLN A 96 -9.52 51.20 55.55
N ASN A 97 -8.30 51.74 55.54
CA ASN A 97 -8.08 53.20 55.62
C ASN A 97 -8.68 53.97 54.44
N ALA A 98 -8.72 53.33 53.22
CA ALA A 98 -9.33 53.95 52.06
C ALA A 98 -10.87 53.85 52.12
N LEU A 99 -11.38 52.72 52.60
CA LEU A 99 -12.81 52.50 52.78
C LEU A 99 -13.45 53.37 53.82
N ASP A 100 -12.78 53.52 54.99
CA ASP A 100 -13.18 54.42 56.08
C ASP A 100 -13.23 55.90 55.63
N SER A 101 -12.34 56.28 54.73
CA SER A 101 -12.33 57.65 54.17
C SER A 101 -13.50 57.84 53.17
N ILE A 102 -13.88 56.83 52.43
CA ILE A 102 -15.01 56.87 51.53
C ILE A 102 -16.34 56.82 52.27
N GLU A 103 -16.43 56.02 53.33
CA GLU A 103 -17.64 55.91 54.14
C GLU A 103 -17.96 57.26 54.82
N LYS A 104 -16.97 58.04 55.27
CA LYS A 104 -17.14 59.39 55.83
C LYS A 104 -17.71 60.38 54.78
N CYS A 105 -17.52 60.15 53.52
CA CYS A 105 -18.06 61.01 52.48
C CYS A 105 -19.58 60.72 52.18
N PHE A 106 -20.11 59.61 52.66
CA PHE A 106 -21.49 59.19 52.41
C PHE A 106 -22.32 59.24 53.70
N GLU A 107 -22.51 60.45 54.26
CA GLU A 107 -23.24 60.68 55.55
C GLU A 107 -24.71 60.17 55.54
N TYR A 108 -25.31 59.84 54.40
CA TYR A 108 -26.68 59.46 54.27
C TYR A 108 -26.94 57.96 54.06
N ASN A 109 -25.91 57.13 53.81
CA ASN A 109 -26.08 55.69 53.60
C ASN A 109 -25.27 54.88 54.59
N LYS A 110 -25.89 54.33 55.59
CA LYS A 110 -25.31 53.41 56.58
C LYS A 110 -25.17 52.01 55.93
N GLY A 111 -24.36 51.89 54.85
CA GLY A 111 -24.05 50.62 54.21
C GLY A 111 -22.58 50.26 54.42
N GLU A 112 -22.25 49.04 54.80
CA GLU A 112 -20.90 48.53 54.88
C GLU A 112 -20.44 47.97 53.52
N PHE A 113 -19.22 48.26 53.09
CA PHE A 113 -18.62 47.64 51.93
C PHE A 113 -18.36 46.16 52.24
N SER A 114 -18.90 45.31 51.40
CA SER A 114 -18.76 43.89 51.51
C SER A 114 -18.22 43.31 50.17
N LEU A 115 -17.22 42.47 50.26
CA LEU A 115 -16.75 41.67 49.14
C LEU A 115 -17.39 40.30 49.22
N GLN A 116 -18.06 39.92 48.13
CA GLN A 116 -18.59 38.57 47.94
C GLN A 116 -17.95 37.95 46.73
N THR A 117 -17.60 36.70 46.84
CA THR A 117 -17.17 35.90 45.67
C THR A 117 -18.45 35.37 44.97
N ASP A 118 -18.72 35.88 43.80
CA ASP A 118 -19.74 35.31 42.93
C ASP A 118 -19.05 34.33 41.95
N ILE A 119 -19.17 33.05 42.25
CA ILE A 119 -18.58 32.00 41.43
C ILE A 119 -19.69 31.45 40.53
N SER A 120 -19.67 31.88 39.27
CA SER A 120 -20.65 31.41 38.28
C SER A 120 -20.44 29.93 37.97
N ASP A 121 -21.53 29.26 37.55
CA ASP A 121 -21.48 27.86 37.13
C ASP A 121 -20.52 27.66 35.98
N GLU A 122 -20.41 28.64 35.09
CA GLU A 122 -19.48 28.64 33.95
C GLU A 122 -18.02 28.65 34.36
N LEU A 123 -17.66 29.43 35.37
CA LEU A 123 -16.30 29.45 35.95
C LEU A 123 -15.94 28.12 36.59
N LEU A 124 -16.88 27.49 37.32
CA LEU A 124 -16.65 26.17 37.92
C LEU A 124 -16.45 25.08 36.87
N LEU A 125 -17.26 25.09 35.84
CA LEU A 125 -17.14 24.15 34.71
C LEU A 125 -15.87 24.38 33.90
N GLY A 126 -15.46 25.64 33.72
CA GLY A 126 -14.20 26.01 33.10
C GLY A 126 -12.99 25.48 33.88
N PHE A 127 -13.01 25.68 35.21
CA PHE A 127 -11.97 25.15 36.09
C PHE A 127 -11.90 23.62 36.07
N LEU A 128 -13.04 22.91 36.16
CA LEU A 128 -13.10 21.46 36.04
C LEU A 128 -12.54 21.00 34.71
N SER A 129 -12.96 21.63 33.61
CA SER A 129 -12.50 21.27 32.28
C SER A 129 -10.99 21.42 32.08
N SER A 130 -10.38 22.43 32.71
CA SER A 130 -8.94 22.69 32.66
C SER A 130 -8.12 21.84 33.64
N SER A 131 -8.78 21.31 34.69
CA SER A 131 -8.12 20.53 35.75
C SER A 131 -8.19 19.02 35.56
N LEU A 132 -9.09 18.55 34.69
CA LEU A 132 -9.21 17.13 34.38
C LEU A 132 -7.98 16.64 33.62
N GLN A 133 -7.35 15.61 34.15
CA GLN A 133 -6.20 14.95 33.54
C GLN A 133 -6.44 13.45 33.48
N THR A 134 -6.15 12.83 32.34
CA THR A 134 -6.22 11.39 32.17
C THR A 134 -4.92 10.74 32.65
N PHE A 135 -5.05 9.66 33.40
CA PHE A 135 -3.94 8.85 33.85
C PHE A 135 -4.15 7.41 33.43
N PHE A 136 -3.08 6.75 33.02
CA PHE A 136 -3.03 5.30 32.91
C PHE A 136 -2.60 4.71 34.23
N GLU A 137 -3.48 3.93 34.87
CA GLU A 137 -3.21 3.28 36.14
C GLU A 137 -2.90 1.81 35.90
N PHE A 138 -1.72 1.38 36.34
CA PHE A 138 -1.27 0.00 36.28
C PHE A 138 -1.71 -0.76 37.54
N GLU A 139 -1.80 -2.09 37.45
CA GLU A 139 -2.19 -2.98 38.56
C GLU A 139 -1.36 -2.79 39.84
N ASN A 140 -0.11 -2.31 39.71
CA ASN A 140 0.78 -1.97 40.80
C ASN A 140 0.56 -0.55 41.40
N GLY A 141 -0.49 0.14 40.97
CA GLY A 141 -0.84 1.48 41.42
C GLY A 141 -0.01 2.64 40.84
N ILE A 142 0.87 2.37 39.89
CA ILE A 142 1.62 3.41 39.18
C ILE A 142 0.67 4.12 38.22
N LYS A 143 0.62 5.45 38.30
CA LYS A 143 -0.16 6.34 37.44
C LYS A 143 0.76 7.11 36.50
N LEU A 144 0.61 6.88 35.21
CA LEU A 144 1.30 7.67 34.18
C LEU A 144 0.33 8.68 33.57
N LYS A 145 0.79 9.92 33.45
CA LYS A 145 0.03 10.96 32.72
C LYS A 145 -0.09 10.60 31.23
N GLU A 146 -1.11 11.12 30.55
CA GLU A 146 -1.36 10.83 29.14
C GLU A 146 -0.14 11.08 28.22
N PHE A 147 0.63 12.13 28.48
CA PHE A 147 1.84 12.46 27.72
C PHE A 147 3.06 11.57 28.05
N SER A 148 3.01 10.80 29.14
CA SER A 148 4.03 9.79 29.45
C SER A 148 3.85 8.50 28.65
N GLN A 149 2.73 8.35 27.95
CA GLN A 149 2.50 7.31 26.96
C GLN A 149 3.21 7.70 25.66
N GLY A 150 3.71 6.72 24.90
CA GLY A 150 4.28 7.02 23.58
C GLY A 150 3.24 7.68 22.65
N LEU A 151 3.69 8.59 21.78
CA LEU A 151 2.83 9.33 20.83
C LEU A 151 1.87 8.43 20.06
N GLY A 152 2.31 7.21 19.70
CA GLY A 152 1.47 6.26 18.96
C GLY A 152 0.23 5.81 19.74
N ILE A 153 0.36 5.49 21.02
CA ILE A 153 -0.76 5.09 21.87
C ILE A 153 -1.73 6.24 22.07
N SER A 154 -1.21 7.42 22.38
CA SER A 154 -2.03 8.62 22.56
C SER A 154 -2.80 8.98 21.28
N ASN A 155 -2.14 8.85 20.14
CA ASN A 155 -2.73 9.08 18.82
C ASN A 155 -3.85 8.07 18.51
N LEU A 156 -3.61 6.79 18.78
CA LEU A 156 -4.62 5.73 18.60
C LEU A 156 -5.87 6.01 19.42
N ILE A 157 -5.70 6.26 20.74
CA ILE A 157 -6.81 6.53 21.66
C ILE A 157 -7.58 7.77 21.21
N PHE A 158 -6.88 8.85 20.87
CA PHE A 158 -7.48 10.09 20.40
C PHE A 158 -8.36 9.86 19.15
N MET A 159 -7.83 9.13 18.16
CA MET A 159 -8.61 8.83 16.93
C MET A 159 -9.83 7.96 17.23
N CYS A 160 -9.68 6.92 18.06
CA CYS A 160 -10.81 6.08 18.45
C CYS A 160 -11.93 6.90 19.12
N LEU A 161 -11.56 7.78 20.07
CA LEU A 161 -12.53 8.66 20.73
C LEU A 161 -13.22 9.62 19.75
N LYS A 162 -12.47 10.19 18.81
CA LYS A 162 -13.02 11.10 17.80
C LYS A 162 -14.01 10.41 16.88
N VAL A 163 -13.68 9.21 16.42
CA VAL A 163 -14.59 8.43 15.56
C VAL A 163 -15.86 8.04 16.31
N GLU A 164 -15.71 7.52 17.53
CA GLU A 164 -16.85 7.14 18.36
C GLU A 164 -17.77 8.32 18.65
N ALA A 165 -17.19 9.48 19.06
CA ALA A 165 -17.95 10.69 19.30
C ALA A 165 -18.71 11.17 18.05
N PHE A 166 -18.14 11.00 16.86
CA PHE A 166 -18.77 11.39 15.60
C PHE A 166 -19.93 10.45 15.25
N VAL A 167 -19.73 9.14 15.38
CA VAL A 167 -20.77 8.13 15.12
C VAL A 167 -21.97 8.30 16.04
N GLN A 168 -21.74 8.64 17.32
CA GLN A 168 -22.83 8.90 18.26
C GLN A 168 -23.64 10.17 17.94
N GLN A 169 -23.09 11.11 17.16
CA GLN A 169 -23.75 12.35 16.74
C GLN A 169 -24.41 12.25 15.37
N TYR A 170 -24.59 11.03 14.86
CA TYR A 170 -25.22 10.79 13.58
C TYR A 170 -26.52 11.58 13.40
N GLN A 171 -26.70 12.18 12.22
CA GLN A 171 -27.88 12.93 11.81
C GLN A 171 -28.54 12.27 10.61
N SER A 172 -29.84 11.94 10.74
CA SER A 172 -30.57 11.20 9.69
C SER A 172 -30.74 11.98 8.38
N ASP A 173 -30.66 13.30 8.44
CA ASP A 173 -31.03 14.20 7.35
C ASP A 173 -29.84 14.71 6.53
N VAL A 174 -28.62 14.34 6.91
CA VAL A 174 -27.39 14.76 6.26
C VAL A 174 -26.48 13.56 5.95
N VAL A 175 -25.49 13.78 5.12
CA VAL A 175 -24.45 12.78 4.84
C VAL A 175 -23.30 12.96 5.83
N ASP A 176 -23.13 11.99 6.72
CA ASP A 176 -22.05 12.00 7.71
C ASP A 176 -20.76 11.43 7.11
N ILE A 177 -19.71 12.25 7.08
CA ILE A 177 -18.40 11.88 6.53
C ILE A 177 -17.30 12.08 7.57
N PHE A 178 -16.55 11.04 7.85
CA PHE A 178 -15.37 11.08 8.73
C PHE A 178 -14.09 10.83 7.92
N VAL A 179 -13.18 11.78 7.92
CA VAL A 179 -11.93 11.70 7.16
C VAL A 179 -10.74 11.62 8.11
N ILE A 180 -9.89 10.62 7.92
CA ILE A 180 -8.62 10.46 8.66
C ILE A 180 -7.47 10.51 7.66
N GLU A 181 -6.59 11.49 7.84
CA GLU A 181 -5.38 11.62 7.02
C GLU A 181 -4.21 10.95 7.71
N GLU A 182 -3.55 10.04 6.98
CA GLU A 182 -2.33 9.32 7.38
C GLU A 182 -2.34 8.87 8.87
N PRO A 183 -3.27 7.98 9.26
CA PRO A 183 -3.39 7.53 10.66
C PRO A 183 -2.12 6.85 11.18
N GLU A 184 -1.32 6.28 10.31
CA GLU A 184 -0.05 5.63 10.62
C GLU A 184 1.01 6.56 11.21
N ALA A 185 0.85 7.89 11.09
CA ALA A 185 1.81 8.84 11.62
C ALA A 185 2.09 8.59 13.11
N HIS A 186 3.35 8.29 13.44
CA HIS A 186 3.83 7.95 14.79
C HIS A 186 3.28 6.64 15.38
N MET A 187 2.66 5.76 14.58
CA MET A 187 2.16 4.49 15.05
C MET A 187 3.11 3.32 14.75
N HIS A 188 3.13 2.34 15.63
CA HIS A 188 3.72 1.04 15.35
C HIS A 188 2.74 0.22 14.48
N PRO A 189 3.22 -0.62 13.54
CA PRO A 189 2.35 -1.43 12.67
C PRO A 189 1.24 -2.23 13.39
N GLN A 190 1.50 -2.69 14.61
CA GLN A 190 0.47 -3.36 15.43
C GLN A 190 -0.68 -2.42 15.82
N MET A 191 -0.39 -1.15 16.07
CA MET A 191 -1.41 -0.15 16.42
C MET A 191 -2.24 0.23 15.20
N GLU A 192 -1.63 0.28 14.02
CA GLU A 192 -2.36 0.48 12.76
C GLU A 192 -3.41 -0.62 12.53
N ARG A 193 -3.03 -1.89 12.78
CA ARG A 193 -3.96 -3.02 12.72
C ARG A 193 -5.10 -2.90 13.73
N MET A 194 -4.79 -2.48 14.96
CA MET A 194 -5.80 -2.26 15.98
C MET A 194 -6.77 -1.14 15.58
N LEU A 195 -6.26 -0.05 15.03
CA LEU A 195 -7.09 1.05 14.55
C LEU A 195 -8.05 0.58 13.44
N ILE A 196 -7.53 -0.10 12.42
CA ILE A 196 -8.38 -0.56 11.30
C ILE A 196 -9.43 -1.57 11.78
N LYS A 197 -9.08 -2.47 12.71
CA LYS A 197 -10.04 -3.37 13.31
C LYS A 197 -11.16 -2.60 14.02
N PHE A 198 -10.81 -1.65 14.86
CA PHE A 198 -11.76 -0.77 15.54
C PHE A 198 -12.66 0.00 14.56
N LEU A 199 -12.06 0.60 13.51
CA LEU A 199 -12.82 1.33 12.50
C LEU A 199 -13.79 0.42 11.73
N ASN A 200 -13.38 -0.80 11.40
CA ASN A 200 -14.26 -1.77 10.76
C ASN A 200 -15.42 -2.19 11.68
N GLU A 201 -15.15 -2.39 12.97
CA GLU A 201 -16.19 -2.74 13.95
C GLU A 201 -17.22 -1.61 14.13
N ILE A 202 -16.78 -0.36 14.13
CA ILE A 202 -17.69 0.80 14.34
C ILE A 202 -18.38 1.23 13.04
N LEU A 203 -17.62 1.35 11.93
CA LEU A 203 -18.14 1.92 10.69
C LEU A 203 -18.87 0.89 9.80
N LEU A 204 -18.57 -0.41 9.95
CA LEU A 204 -19.21 -1.49 9.18
C LEU A 204 -20.29 -2.23 9.98
N ASN A 205 -20.59 -1.81 11.20
CA ASN A 205 -21.72 -2.35 11.95
C ASN A 205 -23.03 -1.98 11.23
N GLU A 206 -23.93 -2.95 11.06
CA GLU A 206 -25.21 -2.76 10.35
C GLU A 206 -26.04 -1.61 10.93
N ASP A 207 -25.97 -1.40 12.24
CA ASP A 207 -26.64 -0.28 12.92
C ASP A 207 -26.01 1.09 12.61
N ASN A 208 -24.74 1.13 12.23
CA ASN A 208 -23.93 2.35 12.00
C ASN A 208 -23.61 2.60 10.51
N ASN A 209 -24.20 1.85 9.59
CA ASN A 209 -23.91 1.91 8.13
C ASN A 209 -24.21 3.27 7.46
N ARG A 210 -24.38 4.31 8.24
CA ARG A 210 -24.81 5.64 7.83
C ARG A 210 -23.67 6.65 7.78
N VAL A 211 -22.51 6.32 8.40
CA VAL A 211 -21.32 7.16 8.41
C VAL A 211 -20.33 6.65 7.38
N GLN A 212 -19.87 7.55 6.50
CA GLN A 212 -18.82 7.23 5.51
C GLN A 212 -17.45 7.55 6.09
N GLY A 213 -16.61 6.54 6.28
CA GLY A 213 -15.21 6.71 6.66
C GLY A 213 -14.30 6.79 5.43
N ILE A 214 -13.45 7.81 5.39
CA ILE A 214 -12.41 7.97 4.37
C ILE A 214 -11.05 8.03 5.07
N ILE A 215 -10.13 7.16 4.68
CA ILE A 215 -8.77 7.10 5.22
C ILE A 215 -7.79 7.31 4.07
N THR A 216 -6.90 8.29 4.19
CA THR A 216 -5.74 8.38 3.30
C THR A 216 -4.53 7.75 3.99
N THR A 217 -3.76 6.95 3.26
CA THR A 217 -2.63 6.20 3.87
C THR A 217 -1.53 5.89 2.86
N HIS A 218 -0.31 5.82 3.36
CA HIS A 218 0.86 5.24 2.71
C HIS A 218 1.32 3.92 3.38
N SER A 219 0.55 3.41 4.35
CA SER A 219 0.89 2.18 5.09
C SER A 219 0.41 0.92 4.37
N SER A 220 1.35 0.01 4.13
CA SER A 220 1.03 -1.34 3.65
C SER A 220 0.27 -2.17 4.68
N GLU A 221 0.44 -1.90 5.98
CA GLU A 221 -0.29 -2.59 7.05
C GLU A 221 -1.77 -2.24 7.07
N ILE A 222 -2.11 -0.97 6.84
CA ILE A 222 -3.51 -0.54 6.71
C ILE A 222 -4.17 -1.22 5.50
N ILE A 223 -3.46 -1.29 4.37
CA ILE A 223 -3.96 -1.97 3.17
C ILE A 223 -4.19 -3.47 3.44
N LYS A 224 -3.26 -4.16 4.13
CA LYS A 224 -3.42 -5.59 4.49
C LYS A 224 -4.68 -5.88 5.31
N CYS A 225 -5.07 -4.95 6.16
CA CYS A 225 -6.23 -5.08 7.03
C CYS A 225 -7.54 -4.61 6.39
N SER A 226 -7.47 -4.05 5.17
CA SER A 226 -8.62 -3.49 4.46
C SER A 226 -9.19 -4.47 3.42
N ASP A 227 -10.51 -4.49 3.23
CA ASP A 227 -11.10 -5.24 2.11
C ASP A 227 -10.74 -4.52 0.79
N LEU A 228 -10.34 -5.29 -0.20
CA LEU A 228 -9.97 -4.80 -1.54
C LEU A 228 -11.05 -3.89 -2.15
N LYS A 229 -12.35 -4.18 -1.91
CA LYS A 229 -13.48 -3.36 -2.41
C LYS A 229 -13.47 -1.92 -1.88
N ASN A 230 -12.83 -1.68 -0.72
CA ASN A 230 -12.78 -0.37 -0.08
C ASN A 230 -11.57 0.47 -0.51
N ILE A 231 -10.64 -0.11 -1.27
CA ILE A 231 -9.38 0.55 -1.65
C ILE A 231 -9.56 1.35 -2.93
N ARG A 232 -9.06 2.59 -2.92
CA ARG A 232 -8.93 3.49 -4.07
C ARG A 232 -7.48 3.91 -4.20
N VAL A 233 -6.83 3.53 -5.29
CA VAL A 233 -5.41 3.83 -5.53
C VAL A 233 -5.32 5.10 -6.37
N LEU A 234 -4.65 6.12 -5.85
CA LEU A 234 -4.39 7.37 -6.55
C LEU A 234 -2.99 7.32 -7.15
N ARG A 235 -2.87 7.56 -8.45
CA ARG A 235 -1.59 7.62 -9.15
C ARG A 235 -1.53 8.85 -10.05
N ILE A 236 -0.35 9.40 -10.24
CA ILE A 236 -0.12 10.47 -11.21
C ILE A 236 -0.12 9.85 -12.62
N ASP A 237 -1.09 10.23 -13.44
CA ASP A 237 -1.17 9.80 -14.85
C ASP A 237 -0.35 10.71 -15.76
N LYS A 238 -0.46 12.04 -15.55
CA LYS A 238 0.29 13.09 -16.26
C LYS A 238 0.60 14.23 -15.30
N LEU A 239 1.44 15.17 -15.73
CA LEU A 239 1.74 16.34 -14.93
C LEU A 239 0.43 17.02 -14.46
N LEU A 240 0.28 17.18 -13.14
CA LEU A 240 -0.89 17.78 -12.48
C LEU A 240 -2.22 17.03 -12.71
N LYS A 241 -2.19 15.78 -13.16
CA LYS A 241 -3.39 14.97 -13.32
C LYS A 241 -3.24 13.64 -12.59
N SER A 242 -4.09 13.44 -11.59
CA SER A 242 -4.20 12.16 -10.87
C SER A 242 -5.28 11.26 -11.50
N ALA A 243 -5.02 9.98 -11.52
CA ALA A 243 -5.99 8.94 -11.86
C ALA A 243 -6.36 8.14 -10.59
N VAL A 244 -7.62 7.77 -10.48
CA VAL A 244 -8.13 6.93 -9.39
C VAL A 244 -8.41 5.54 -9.95
N TYR A 245 -7.81 4.53 -9.34
CA TYR A 245 -8.03 3.13 -9.66
C TYR A 245 -8.87 2.49 -8.57
N ASP A 246 -10.13 2.18 -8.90
CA ASP A 246 -11.08 1.58 -7.97
C ASP A 246 -10.87 0.06 -7.90
N MET A 247 -10.34 -0.43 -6.78
CA MET A 247 -10.10 -1.85 -6.58
C MET A 247 -11.39 -2.67 -6.47
N ASN A 248 -12.53 -2.04 -6.18
CA ASN A 248 -13.82 -2.72 -6.26
C ASN A 248 -14.17 -3.07 -7.71
N LEU A 249 -13.97 -2.12 -8.64
CA LEU A 249 -14.16 -2.39 -10.07
C LEU A 249 -13.18 -3.47 -10.56
N PHE A 250 -11.93 -3.45 -10.09
CA PHE A 250 -10.97 -4.52 -10.36
C PHE A 250 -11.51 -5.88 -9.90
N LYS A 251 -11.97 -5.98 -8.64
CA LYS A 251 -12.53 -7.21 -8.06
C LYS A 251 -13.77 -7.72 -8.81
N GLN A 252 -14.66 -6.82 -9.23
CA GLN A 252 -15.87 -7.15 -10.01
C GLN A 252 -15.54 -7.67 -11.41
N ASN A 253 -14.45 -7.20 -12.02
CA ASN A 253 -14.00 -7.61 -13.34
C ASN A 253 -13.22 -8.94 -13.33
N LEU A 254 -12.93 -9.52 -12.16
CA LEU A 254 -12.35 -10.87 -12.06
C LEU A 254 -13.41 -11.93 -12.37
N GLU A 255 -13.10 -12.81 -13.31
CA GLU A 255 -14.08 -13.75 -13.86
C GLU A 255 -14.35 -14.93 -12.94
N THR A 256 -13.28 -15.45 -12.29
CA THR A 256 -13.35 -16.66 -11.47
C THR A 256 -13.30 -16.35 -9.98
N GLU A 257 -13.90 -17.21 -9.18
CA GLU A 257 -13.80 -17.12 -7.72
C GLU A 257 -12.37 -17.39 -7.23
N GLU A 258 -11.63 -18.23 -7.95
CA GLU A 258 -10.20 -18.49 -7.67
C GLU A 258 -9.35 -17.22 -7.80
N GLU A 259 -9.60 -16.41 -8.84
CA GLU A 259 -8.91 -15.11 -8.98
C GLU A 259 -9.25 -14.16 -7.85
N ARG A 260 -10.53 -14.07 -7.43
CA ARG A 260 -10.94 -13.21 -6.32
C ARG A 260 -10.28 -13.62 -5.02
N GLN A 261 -10.22 -14.91 -4.73
CA GLN A 261 -9.55 -15.46 -3.57
C GLN A 261 -8.05 -15.22 -3.63
N PHE A 262 -7.42 -15.43 -4.79
CA PHE A 262 -6.00 -15.16 -4.99
C PHE A 262 -5.64 -13.71 -4.67
N PHE A 263 -6.33 -12.73 -5.25
CA PHE A 263 -6.03 -11.34 -5.00
C PHE A 263 -6.37 -10.90 -3.57
N SER A 264 -7.47 -11.38 -3.00
CA SER A 264 -7.79 -11.10 -1.59
C SER A 264 -6.70 -11.64 -0.66
N PHE A 265 -6.18 -12.84 -0.92
CA PHE A 265 -5.06 -13.41 -0.17
C PHE A 265 -3.75 -12.64 -0.40
N LEU A 266 -3.45 -12.28 -1.65
CA LEU A 266 -2.26 -11.53 -2.03
C LEU A 266 -2.11 -10.23 -1.21
N PHE A 267 -3.17 -9.44 -1.12
CA PHE A 267 -3.17 -8.19 -0.40
C PHE A 267 -3.17 -8.34 1.13
N SER A 268 -3.66 -9.47 1.65
CA SER A 268 -3.64 -9.76 3.09
C SER A 268 -2.27 -10.19 3.63
N ILE A 269 -1.35 -10.59 2.76
CA ILE A 269 0.02 -10.99 3.15
C ILE A 269 1.03 -9.87 2.90
N ASN A 270 2.05 -10.10 2.05
CA ASN A 270 3.22 -9.23 1.96
C ASN A 270 3.25 -8.31 0.72
N TYR A 271 2.25 -8.37 -0.15
CA TYR A 271 2.31 -7.66 -1.44
C TYR A 271 1.41 -6.43 -1.52
N SER A 272 0.89 -5.96 -0.40
CA SER A 272 0.13 -4.71 -0.30
C SER A 272 0.93 -3.47 -0.72
N ASP A 273 2.25 -3.49 -0.55
CA ASP A 273 3.17 -2.44 -0.99
C ASP A 273 3.25 -2.27 -2.51
N LEU A 274 2.86 -3.30 -3.27
CA LEU A 274 2.76 -3.23 -4.73
C LEU A 274 1.87 -2.08 -5.20
N ILE A 275 0.84 -1.74 -4.43
CA ILE A 275 -0.07 -0.62 -4.73
C ILE A 275 0.69 0.72 -4.81
N PHE A 276 1.70 0.90 -3.97
CA PHE A 276 2.48 2.14 -3.88
C PHE A 276 3.67 2.17 -4.84
N ALA A 277 4.03 1.02 -5.42
CA ALA A 277 5.22 0.90 -6.24
C ALA A 277 5.11 1.68 -7.55
N ASN A 278 6.20 2.34 -7.95
CA ASN A 278 6.34 2.93 -9.27
C ASN A 278 6.65 1.86 -10.32
N LYS A 279 7.44 0.86 -9.92
CA LYS A 279 7.90 -0.24 -10.74
C LYS A 279 7.92 -1.52 -9.91
N VAL A 280 7.81 -2.66 -10.59
CA VAL A 280 7.82 -3.98 -9.94
C VAL A 280 8.86 -4.87 -10.61
N ILE A 281 9.62 -5.59 -9.79
CA ILE A 281 10.47 -6.70 -10.21
C ILE A 281 9.89 -7.99 -9.64
N MET A 282 9.46 -8.89 -10.51
CA MET A 282 9.03 -10.24 -10.16
C MET A 282 10.19 -11.21 -10.36
N TYR A 283 10.41 -12.09 -9.40
CA TYR A 283 11.54 -13.02 -9.36
C TYR A 283 11.13 -14.38 -8.75
N GLU A 284 11.93 -15.43 -8.91
CA GLU A 284 11.55 -16.78 -8.49
C GLU A 284 11.97 -17.11 -7.05
N GLY A 285 13.17 -16.71 -6.64
CA GLY A 285 13.75 -17.13 -5.35
C GLY A 285 14.54 -16.05 -4.62
N ASP A 286 14.79 -16.26 -3.34
CA ASP A 286 15.51 -15.32 -2.47
C ASP A 286 16.93 -14.97 -2.95
N THR A 287 17.58 -15.91 -3.62
CA THR A 287 18.94 -15.70 -4.18
C THR A 287 18.93 -14.67 -5.29
N GLU A 288 17.90 -14.68 -6.15
CA GLU A 288 17.73 -13.68 -7.19
C GLU A 288 17.47 -12.31 -6.60
N LYS A 289 16.59 -12.23 -5.59
CA LYS A 289 16.31 -10.97 -4.90
C LYS A 289 17.57 -10.33 -4.35
N LEU A 290 18.34 -11.07 -3.57
CA LEU A 290 19.60 -10.59 -2.99
C LEU A 290 20.57 -10.07 -4.07
N TYR A 291 20.65 -10.80 -5.18
CA TYR A 291 21.51 -10.43 -6.28
C TYR A 291 21.03 -9.15 -6.97
N ILE A 292 19.73 -9.05 -7.26
CA ILE A 292 19.15 -7.88 -7.89
C ILE A 292 19.26 -6.65 -6.98
N GLU A 293 18.98 -6.77 -5.69
CA GLU A 293 19.13 -5.67 -4.72
C GLU A 293 20.58 -5.16 -4.67
N LYS A 294 21.56 -6.07 -4.73
CA LYS A 294 22.98 -5.68 -4.82
C LYS A 294 23.29 -4.94 -6.12
N LEU A 295 22.74 -5.37 -7.25
CA LEU A 295 22.89 -4.69 -8.54
C LEU A 295 22.26 -3.30 -8.55
N LEU A 296 21.09 -3.11 -7.93
CA LEU A 296 20.44 -1.80 -7.86
C LEU A 296 21.24 -0.77 -7.06
N ALA A 297 22.17 -1.20 -6.20
CA ALA A 297 23.08 -0.31 -5.49
C ALA A 297 24.24 0.21 -6.38
N GLU A 298 24.40 -0.33 -7.57
CA GLU A 298 25.48 0.05 -8.49
C GLU A 298 25.10 1.28 -9.33
N LYS A 299 26.09 2.11 -9.69
CA LYS A 299 25.89 3.33 -10.49
C LYS A 299 25.16 3.08 -11.81
N GLU A 300 25.39 1.91 -12.42
CA GLU A 300 24.75 1.52 -13.68
C GLU A 300 23.21 1.53 -13.56
N PHE A 301 22.68 1.25 -12.37
CA PHE A 301 21.25 1.14 -12.11
C PHE A 301 20.70 2.22 -11.16
N GLU A 302 21.44 3.32 -10.96
CA GLU A 302 21.06 4.43 -10.07
C GLU A 302 19.66 5.00 -10.40
N GLY A 303 19.28 4.97 -11.67
CA GLY A 303 17.92 5.38 -12.08
C GLY A 303 16.79 4.56 -11.46
N LEU A 304 17.05 3.31 -11.04
CA LEU A 304 16.08 2.46 -10.33
C LEU A 304 16.18 2.65 -8.82
N SER A 305 17.37 2.80 -8.25
CA SER A 305 17.55 2.96 -6.81
C SER A 305 16.86 4.21 -6.24
N ASN A 306 16.66 5.23 -7.07
CA ASN A 306 15.95 6.46 -6.72
C ASN A 306 14.42 6.38 -6.89
N GLN A 307 13.89 5.21 -7.26
CA GLN A 307 12.46 4.98 -7.45
C GLN A 307 11.95 3.93 -6.46
N TYR A 308 10.65 3.99 -6.17
CA TYR A 308 10.04 2.95 -5.35
C TYR A 308 9.80 1.69 -6.21
N VAL A 309 10.71 0.74 -6.09
CA VAL A 309 10.66 -0.56 -6.76
C VAL A 309 10.19 -1.60 -5.77
N SER A 310 9.05 -2.23 -6.02
CA SER A 310 8.56 -3.35 -5.21
C SER A 310 9.09 -4.68 -5.76
N PHE A 311 9.47 -5.58 -4.85
CA PHE A 311 9.96 -6.91 -5.16
C PHE A 311 8.89 -7.96 -4.85
N VAL A 312 8.46 -8.69 -5.88
CA VAL A 312 7.42 -9.72 -5.74
C VAL A 312 8.02 -11.09 -6.05
N GLN A 313 8.09 -11.94 -5.03
CA GLN A 313 8.50 -13.33 -5.22
C GLN A 313 7.34 -14.14 -5.81
N VAL A 314 7.53 -14.64 -7.01
CA VAL A 314 6.52 -15.43 -7.71
C VAL A 314 7.20 -16.65 -8.31
N GLY A 315 6.86 -17.83 -7.84
CA GLY A 315 7.33 -19.05 -8.52
C GLY A 315 7.01 -18.99 -10.02
N GLY A 316 7.95 -19.39 -10.88
CA GLY A 316 7.88 -19.17 -12.34
C GLY A 316 6.56 -19.55 -13.01
N ALA A 317 5.79 -20.48 -12.40
CA ALA A 317 4.48 -20.92 -12.90
C ALA A 317 3.34 -19.89 -12.70
N TYR A 318 3.45 -18.95 -11.77
CA TYR A 318 2.32 -18.11 -11.33
C TYR A 318 2.44 -16.64 -11.73
N THR A 319 3.51 -16.22 -12.37
CA THR A 319 3.75 -14.82 -12.76
C THR A 319 2.62 -14.21 -13.59
N HIS A 320 1.97 -15.02 -14.44
CA HIS A 320 0.89 -14.58 -15.31
C HIS A 320 -0.39 -14.16 -14.57
N TRP A 321 -0.60 -14.61 -13.31
CA TRP A 321 -1.75 -14.21 -12.49
C TRP A 321 -1.73 -12.73 -12.15
N TYR A 322 -0.53 -12.17 -11.94
CA TYR A 322 -0.37 -10.75 -11.60
C TYR A 322 -0.66 -9.80 -12.76
N ARG A 323 -0.72 -10.30 -13.98
CA ARG A 323 -0.87 -9.48 -15.18
C ARG A 323 -2.08 -8.55 -15.12
N LYS A 324 -3.27 -9.06 -14.74
CA LYS A 324 -4.50 -8.25 -14.63
C LYS A 324 -4.32 -7.07 -13.71
N LEU A 325 -3.69 -7.26 -12.55
CA LEU A 325 -3.43 -6.21 -11.57
C LEU A 325 -2.43 -5.17 -12.08
N VAL A 326 -1.33 -5.63 -12.67
CA VAL A 326 -0.27 -4.76 -13.21
C VAL A 326 -0.82 -3.85 -14.32
N TYR A 327 -1.62 -4.39 -15.22
CA TYR A 327 -2.27 -3.61 -16.27
C TYR A 327 -3.33 -2.66 -15.72
N PHE A 328 -4.15 -3.13 -14.78
CA PHE A 328 -5.15 -2.29 -14.14
C PHE A 328 -4.51 -1.08 -13.45
N LEU A 329 -3.44 -1.28 -12.69
CA LEU A 329 -2.73 -0.21 -11.99
C LEU A 329 -1.70 0.54 -12.86
N LYS A 330 -1.49 0.10 -14.11
CA LYS A 330 -0.49 0.64 -15.04
C LYS A 330 0.93 0.69 -14.47
N ILE A 331 1.35 -0.38 -13.82
CA ILE A 331 2.68 -0.47 -13.19
C ILE A 331 3.67 -1.11 -14.17
N LYS A 332 4.79 -0.42 -14.44
CA LYS A 332 5.88 -0.97 -15.26
C LYS A 332 6.55 -2.13 -14.52
N THR A 333 6.52 -3.32 -15.11
CA THR A 333 6.90 -4.56 -14.44
C THR A 333 7.93 -5.35 -15.23
N LEU A 334 9.03 -5.70 -14.57
CA LEU A 334 10.03 -6.64 -15.06
C LEU A 334 9.83 -8.00 -14.42
N ILE A 335 9.76 -9.05 -15.21
CA ILE A 335 9.68 -10.44 -14.76
C ILE A 335 10.98 -11.13 -15.12
N ILE A 336 11.71 -11.58 -14.11
CA ILE A 336 12.96 -12.34 -14.24
C ILE A 336 12.63 -13.79 -13.90
N THR A 337 12.86 -14.70 -14.84
CA THR A 337 12.51 -16.10 -14.67
C THR A 337 13.49 -16.99 -15.44
N ASP A 338 13.71 -18.20 -14.96
CA ASP A 338 14.55 -19.17 -15.63
C ASP A 338 13.86 -19.77 -16.85
N ILE A 339 14.62 -20.06 -17.92
CA ILE A 339 14.03 -20.60 -19.15
C ILE A 339 13.52 -22.03 -18.99
N ASP A 340 14.07 -22.79 -18.08
CA ASP A 340 13.72 -24.17 -17.72
C ASP A 340 13.27 -25.06 -18.89
N TYR A 341 14.13 -25.93 -19.36
CA TYR A 341 13.84 -26.90 -20.40
C TYR A 341 14.17 -28.33 -19.97
N CYS A 342 13.75 -29.31 -20.76
CA CYS A 342 13.87 -30.73 -20.43
C CYS A 342 15.32 -31.14 -20.12
N LYS A 343 15.52 -31.90 -19.04
CA LYS A 343 16.84 -32.37 -18.57
C LYS A 343 17.57 -33.31 -19.55
N LYS A 344 16.88 -33.83 -20.56
CA LYS A 344 17.47 -34.76 -21.55
C LYS A 344 18.30 -34.05 -22.63
N LEU A 345 18.11 -32.74 -22.80
CA LEU A 345 18.86 -31.97 -23.77
C LEU A 345 20.28 -31.77 -23.28
N THR A 346 21.26 -32.13 -24.08
CA THR A 346 22.69 -32.13 -23.73
C THR A 346 23.49 -31.13 -24.53
N SER A 347 22.98 -30.66 -25.67
CA SER A 347 23.65 -29.69 -26.54
C SER A 347 22.77 -28.50 -26.90
N ILE A 348 23.37 -27.35 -27.27
CA ILE A 348 22.66 -26.18 -27.77
C ILE A 348 21.89 -26.48 -29.05
N ASP A 349 22.45 -27.34 -29.92
CA ASP A 349 21.81 -27.71 -31.17
C ASP A 349 20.54 -28.56 -30.94
N GLU A 350 20.55 -29.44 -29.93
CA GLU A 350 19.38 -30.18 -29.48
C GLU A 350 18.27 -29.27 -28.93
N ILE A 351 18.67 -28.18 -28.25
CA ILE A 351 17.71 -27.20 -27.69
C ILE A 351 16.89 -26.53 -28.81
N LYS A 352 17.45 -26.31 -29.99
CA LYS A 352 16.77 -25.64 -31.10
C LYS A 352 15.66 -26.50 -31.73
N ASP A 353 15.77 -27.81 -31.66
CA ASP A 353 14.90 -28.74 -32.36
C ASP A 353 13.84 -29.35 -31.45
N ASP A 354 13.86 -29.11 -30.12
CA ASP A 354 12.97 -29.76 -29.19
C ASP A 354 12.01 -28.81 -28.45
N ASP A 355 10.81 -29.33 -28.14
CA ASP A 355 9.71 -28.65 -27.45
C ASP A 355 9.88 -28.55 -25.92
N GLY A 356 11.09 -28.56 -25.46
CA GLY A 356 11.46 -28.89 -24.08
C GLY A 356 11.18 -27.85 -22.98
N ILE A 357 10.55 -26.72 -23.24
CA ILE A 357 10.30 -25.72 -22.19
C ILE A 357 9.32 -26.25 -21.16
N THR A 358 9.70 -26.12 -19.87
CA THR A 358 8.89 -26.58 -18.74
C THR A 358 8.33 -25.44 -17.89
N ASN A 359 8.85 -24.21 -18.04
CA ASN A 359 8.37 -23.03 -17.33
C ASN A 359 6.97 -22.63 -17.79
N ALA A 360 5.96 -22.91 -16.94
CA ALA A 360 4.55 -22.65 -17.26
C ALA A 360 4.22 -21.17 -17.43
N GLY A 361 4.90 -20.30 -16.69
CA GLY A 361 4.74 -18.84 -16.80
C GLY A 361 5.17 -18.34 -18.18
N LEU A 362 6.38 -18.71 -18.63
CA LEU A 362 6.88 -18.36 -19.97
C LEU A 362 5.96 -18.88 -21.08
N ILE A 363 5.51 -20.13 -20.97
CA ILE A 363 4.58 -20.72 -21.95
C ILE A 363 3.30 -19.90 -22.04
N GLN A 364 2.75 -19.47 -20.91
CA GLN A 364 1.50 -18.70 -20.88
C GLN A 364 1.69 -17.29 -21.45
N TYR A 365 2.78 -16.58 -21.10
CA TYR A 365 3.08 -15.27 -21.67
C TYR A 365 3.33 -15.32 -23.17
N TYR A 366 4.02 -16.35 -23.65
CA TYR A 366 4.22 -16.55 -25.09
C TYR A 366 2.90 -16.80 -25.84
N LYS A 367 2.03 -17.64 -25.32
CA LYS A 367 0.69 -17.86 -25.88
C LYS A 367 -0.11 -16.57 -25.96
N ASP A 368 -0.07 -15.77 -24.91
CA ASP A 368 -0.72 -14.46 -24.90
C ASP A 368 -0.16 -13.52 -25.97
N TYR A 369 1.16 -13.48 -26.12
CA TYR A 369 1.83 -12.71 -27.17
C TYR A 369 1.39 -13.14 -28.58
N VAL A 370 1.40 -14.43 -28.85
CA VAL A 370 0.95 -14.98 -30.15
C VAL A 370 -0.51 -14.63 -30.41
N THR A 371 -1.37 -14.74 -29.39
CA THR A 371 -2.80 -14.39 -29.50
C THR A 371 -2.98 -12.91 -29.81
N VAL A 372 -2.28 -12.03 -29.11
CA VAL A 372 -2.33 -10.58 -29.35
C VAL A 372 -1.89 -10.25 -30.77
N ASN A 373 -0.83 -10.87 -31.27
CA ASN A 373 -0.35 -10.64 -32.63
C ASN A 373 -1.33 -11.13 -33.70
N ILE A 374 -1.96 -12.28 -33.48
CA ILE A 374 -3.03 -12.77 -34.39
C ILE A 374 -4.18 -11.76 -34.41
N ILE A 375 -4.60 -11.25 -33.24
CA ILE A 375 -5.68 -10.26 -33.15
C ILE A 375 -5.30 -8.99 -33.90
N LYS A 376 -4.09 -8.45 -33.66
CA LYS A 376 -3.60 -7.22 -34.30
C LYS A 376 -3.50 -7.36 -35.82
N ARG A 377 -2.99 -8.50 -36.32
CA ARG A 377 -2.75 -8.73 -37.74
C ARG A 377 -4.02 -9.10 -38.47
N ASP A 378 -4.79 -10.05 -37.93
CA ASP A 378 -5.83 -10.73 -38.68
C ASP A 378 -7.26 -10.25 -38.37
N ILE A 379 -7.44 -9.53 -37.25
CA ILE A 379 -8.77 -9.17 -36.76
C ILE A 379 -8.96 -7.64 -36.69
N LEU A 380 -8.10 -6.91 -36.00
CA LEU A 380 -8.25 -5.48 -35.79
C LEU A 380 -8.40 -4.65 -37.07
N PRO A 381 -7.72 -4.95 -38.20
CA PRO A 381 -7.88 -4.19 -39.43
C PRO A 381 -9.30 -4.21 -40.00
N TYR A 382 -10.06 -5.26 -39.67
CA TYR A 382 -11.41 -5.49 -40.23
C TYR A 382 -12.54 -5.14 -39.25
N CYS A 383 -12.22 -4.69 -38.01
CA CYS A 383 -13.21 -4.30 -37.03
C CYS A 383 -13.72 -2.87 -37.25
N GLU A 384 -15.00 -2.61 -36.94
CA GLU A 384 -15.57 -1.28 -36.88
C GLU A 384 -14.87 -0.44 -35.80
N HIS A 385 -14.88 0.90 -35.94
CA HIS A 385 -14.11 1.82 -35.11
C HIS A 385 -14.39 1.66 -33.59
N LYS A 386 -15.66 1.39 -33.20
CA LYS A 386 -16.07 1.22 -31.81
C LYS A 386 -15.49 -0.07 -31.21
N CYS A 387 -15.62 -1.19 -31.94
CA CYS A 387 -15.07 -2.50 -31.53
C CYS A 387 -13.54 -2.48 -31.52
N ARG A 388 -12.91 -1.78 -32.47
CA ARG A 388 -11.46 -1.63 -32.54
C ARG A 388 -10.90 -0.92 -31.31
N LYS A 389 -11.57 0.13 -30.82
CA LYS A 389 -11.17 0.84 -29.60
C LYS A 389 -11.30 -0.06 -28.38
N GLN A 390 -12.44 -0.72 -28.17
CA GLN A 390 -12.66 -1.65 -27.06
C GLN A 390 -11.67 -2.81 -27.05
N LEU A 391 -11.39 -3.41 -28.20
CA LEU A 391 -10.40 -4.48 -28.33
C LEU A 391 -8.98 -3.99 -28.01
N LYS A 392 -8.59 -2.80 -28.46
CA LYS A 392 -7.27 -2.22 -28.14
C LYS A 392 -7.12 -1.96 -26.66
N ASP A 393 -8.14 -1.39 -26.02
CA ASP A 393 -8.12 -1.03 -24.61
C ASP A 393 -8.04 -2.28 -23.69
N CYS A 394 -8.57 -3.43 -24.15
CA CYS A 394 -8.60 -4.66 -23.35
C CYS A 394 -7.55 -5.72 -23.75
N LEU A 395 -6.76 -5.48 -24.82
CA LEU A 395 -5.93 -6.50 -25.45
C LEU A 395 -4.89 -7.13 -24.50
N TYR A 396 -4.39 -6.35 -23.56
CA TYR A 396 -3.37 -6.78 -22.60
C TYR A 396 -3.91 -7.13 -21.22
N GLU A 397 -5.11 -6.63 -20.89
CA GLU A 397 -5.77 -6.89 -19.61
C GLU A 397 -6.42 -8.27 -19.54
N LYS A 398 -6.77 -8.84 -20.71
CA LYS A 398 -7.53 -10.08 -20.81
C LYS A 398 -6.67 -11.30 -21.11
N THR A 399 -7.08 -12.44 -20.59
CA THR A 399 -6.47 -13.74 -20.89
C THR A 399 -6.73 -14.14 -22.35
N GLU A 400 -6.00 -15.15 -22.84
CA GLU A 400 -6.20 -15.73 -24.17
C GLU A 400 -7.65 -16.14 -24.40
N MET A 401 -8.26 -16.83 -23.45
CA MET A 401 -9.63 -17.33 -23.56
C MET A 401 -10.66 -16.19 -23.59
N GLU A 402 -10.46 -15.17 -22.77
CA GLU A 402 -11.32 -13.98 -22.75
C GLU A 402 -11.27 -13.20 -24.06
N ARG A 403 -10.09 -13.07 -24.64
CA ARG A 403 -9.91 -12.43 -25.96
C ARG A 403 -10.61 -13.22 -27.06
N ILE A 404 -10.46 -14.54 -27.04
CA ILE A 404 -11.14 -15.45 -27.99
C ILE A 404 -12.65 -15.35 -27.80
N SER A 405 -13.15 -15.35 -26.56
CA SER A 405 -14.58 -15.23 -26.27
C SER A 405 -15.15 -13.90 -26.72
N LEU A 406 -14.45 -12.77 -26.49
CA LEU A 406 -14.83 -11.45 -26.97
C LEU A 406 -14.95 -11.42 -28.52
N ILE A 407 -13.94 -11.94 -29.18
CA ILE A 407 -13.93 -12.02 -30.64
C ILE A 407 -15.10 -12.86 -31.14
N GLN A 408 -15.34 -14.02 -30.53
CA GLN A 408 -16.45 -14.90 -30.92
C GLN A 408 -17.82 -14.28 -30.64
N SER A 409 -18.00 -13.52 -29.56
CA SER A 409 -19.26 -12.86 -29.22
C SER A 409 -19.59 -11.72 -30.18
N ASP A 410 -18.61 -10.91 -30.57
CA ASP A 410 -18.79 -9.83 -31.53
C ASP A 410 -19.01 -10.36 -32.96
N PHE A 411 -18.37 -11.46 -33.33
CA PHE A 411 -18.60 -12.11 -34.60
C PHE A 411 -19.98 -12.75 -34.75
N ARG A 412 -20.59 -13.21 -33.66
CA ARG A 412 -21.97 -13.75 -33.71
C ARG A 412 -23.02 -12.67 -33.99
N LYS A 413 -22.73 -11.39 -33.59
CA LYS A 413 -23.67 -10.27 -33.76
C LYS A 413 -23.66 -9.71 -35.20
N LYS A 414 -22.51 -9.68 -35.88
CA LYS A 414 -22.36 -9.29 -37.29
C LYS A 414 -21.10 -9.93 -37.87
N PRO A 415 -21.21 -11.09 -38.53
CA PRO A 415 -20.05 -11.72 -39.16
C PRO A 415 -19.52 -10.83 -40.30
N CYS A 416 -18.29 -10.32 -40.12
CA CYS A 416 -17.59 -9.64 -41.20
C CYS A 416 -17.06 -10.70 -42.19
N PRO A 417 -17.52 -10.73 -43.44
CA PRO A 417 -17.18 -11.79 -44.40
C PRO A 417 -15.70 -11.81 -44.83
N LYS A 418 -14.94 -10.79 -44.46
CA LYS A 418 -13.51 -10.63 -44.79
C LYS A 418 -12.56 -11.23 -43.75
N ILE A 419 -13.04 -11.64 -42.58
CA ILE A 419 -12.18 -12.21 -41.53
C ILE A 419 -12.07 -13.70 -41.76
N LYS A 420 -10.88 -14.15 -42.18
CA LYS A 420 -10.53 -15.59 -42.13
C LYS A 420 -10.50 -16.01 -40.66
N LYS A 421 -11.09 -17.16 -40.32
CA LYS A 421 -10.94 -17.73 -38.98
C LYS A 421 -9.46 -17.80 -38.67
N PRO A 422 -8.98 -17.17 -37.56
CA PRO A 422 -7.58 -17.26 -37.21
C PRO A 422 -7.17 -18.72 -37.04
N ASP A 423 -5.98 -19.06 -37.50
CA ASP A 423 -5.43 -20.39 -37.28
C ASP A 423 -4.94 -20.51 -35.82
N TYR A 424 -5.79 -21.06 -34.98
CA TYR A 424 -5.48 -21.31 -33.56
C TYR A 424 -4.59 -22.56 -33.36
N SER A 425 -4.17 -23.26 -34.40
CA SER A 425 -3.31 -24.44 -34.28
C SER A 425 -1.94 -24.08 -33.69
N ILE A 426 -1.45 -22.86 -33.97
CA ILE A 426 -0.21 -22.32 -33.43
C ILE A 426 -0.26 -22.21 -31.90
N MET A 427 -1.43 -21.89 -31.33
CA MET A 427 -1.62 -21.77 -29.88
C MET A 427 -1.58 -23.11 -29.16
N LYS A 428 -1.83 -24.20 -29.84
CA LYS A 428 -1.79 -25.56 -29.28
C LYS A 428 -0.37 -26.12 -29.22
N LYS A 429 0.54 -25.55 -30.01
CA LYS A 429 1.94 -25.98 -30.04
C LYS A 429 2.69 -25.45 -28.82
N LYS A 430 3.46 -26.32 -28.19
CA LYS A 430 4.38 -25.93 -27.13
C LYS A 430 5.49 -25.06 -27.72
N PRO A 431 5.84 -23.88 -27.12
CA PRO A 431 6.91 -23.07 -27.67
C PRO A 431 8.27 -23.74 -27.47
N THR A 432 9.16 -23.51 -28.42
CA THR A 432 10.56 -23.89 -28.32
C THR A 432 11.37 -22.82 -27.57
N VAL A 433 12.59 -23.14 -27.18
CA VAL A 433 13.51 -22.16 -26.58
C VAL A 433 13.78 -20.98 -27.52
N VAL A 434 13.87 -21.26 -28.83
CA VAL A 434 14.10 -20.23 -29.85
C VAL A 434 12.86 -19.33 -30.03
N ASP A 435 11.67 -19.90 -29.93
CA ASP A 435 10.41 -19.11 -29.98
C ASP A 435 10.35 -18.11 -28.82
N ILE A 436 10.70 -18.56 -27.60
CA ILE A 436 10.72 -17.71 -26.41
C ILE A 436 11.79 -16.62 -26.54
N ASP A 437 13.01 -16.94 -26.93
CA ASP A 437 14.10 -15.98 -27.11
C ASP A 437 13.73 -14.91 -28.17
N SER A 438 13.14 -15.34 -29.29
CA SER A 438 12.67 -14.43 -30.33
C SER A 438 11.57 -13.48 -29.82
N TRP A 439 10.64 -13.98 -29.01
CA TRP A 439 9.61 -13.15 -28.39
C TRP A 439 10.19 -12.14 -27.39
N ILE A 440 11.09 -12.59 -26.51
CA ILE A 440 11.72 -11.71 -25.49
C ILE A 440 12.49 -10.55 -26.14
N LYS A 441 13.17 -10.80 -27.25
CA LYS A 441 13.88 -9.78 -28.03
C LYS A 441 12.96 -8.74 -28.66
N ASN A 442 11.70 -9.11 -28.93
CA ASN A 442 10.71 -8.25 -29.58
C ASN A 442 9.42 -8.14 -28.73
N PRO A 443 9.47 -7.57 -27.52
CA PRO A 443 8.30 -7.45 -26.66
C PRO A 443 7.30 -6.45 -27.26
N ASP A 444 6.04 -6.87 -27.29
CA ASP A 444 4.95 -6.05 -27.85
C ASP A 444 4.20 -5.24 -26.77
N CYS A 445 4.71 -5.23 -25.55
CA CYS A 445 4.10 -4.62 -24.38
C CYS A 445 5.06 -3.61 -23.70
N GLU A 446 4.56 -2.38 -23.50
CA GLU A 446 5.33 -1.34 -22.81
C GLU A 446 5.34 -1.48 -21.29
N LEU A 447 4.34 -2.15 -20.71
CA LEU A 447 4.18 -2.26 -19.26
C LEU A 447 4.85 -3.48 -18.64
N ILE A 448 4.93 -4.60 -19.38
CA ILE A 448 5.52 -5.86 -18.88
C ILE A 448 6.63 -6.30 -19.80
N LYS A 449 7.81 -6.52 -19.25
CA LYS A 449 8.91 -7.22 -19.92
C LYS A 449 9.25 -8.48 -19.16
N VAL A 450 9.24 -9.60 -19.86
CA VAL A 450 9.77 -10.87 -19.36
C VAL A 450 11.19 -11.03 -19.86
N VAL A 451 12.10 -11.48 -19.01
CA VAL A 451 13.47 -11.80 -19.37
C VAL A 451 13.86 -13.17 -18.84
N SER A 452 14.54 -13.93 -19.67
CA SER A 452 15.13 -15.22 -19.33
C SER A 452 16.40 -15.44 -20.15
N GLN A 453 17.13 -16.51 -19.86
CA GLN A 453 18.36 -16.86 -20.55
C GLN A 453 18.06 -17.16 -22.03
N GLY A 454 18.61 -16.35 -22.92
CA GLY A 454 18.53 -16.52 -24.36
C GLY A 454 19.88 -16.81 -25.01
N GLU A 455 19.98 -16.55 -26.31
CA GLU A 455 21.22 -16.74 -27.09
C GLU A 455 22.42 -15.98 -26.49
N ALA A 456 22.21 -14.74 -26.01
CA ALA A 456 23.25 -13.90 -25.41
C ALA A 456 23.84 -14.48 -24.12
N ASP A 457 23.13 -15.37 -23.43
CA ASP A 457 23.55 -16.11 -22.26
C ASP A 457 23.77 -17.61 -22.56
N ALA A 458 23.98 -17.94 -23.84
CA ALA A 458 24.24 -19.30 -24.36
C ALA A 458 23.20 -20.34 -23.90
N TYR A 459 21.93 -19.93 -23.80
CA TYR A 459 20.81 -20.76 -23.37
C TYR A 459 21.09 -21.54 -22.07
N THR A 460 21.77 -20.90 -21.13
CA THR A 460 21.93 -21.44 -19.78
C THR A 460 20.56 -21.66 -19.14
N ARG A 461 20.41 -22.71 -18.32
CA ARG A 461 19.09 -23.13 -17.84
C ARG A 461 18.64 -22.37 -16.59
N THR A 462 19.59 -22.02 -15.75
CA THR A 462 19.34 -21.31 -14.47
C THR A 462 20.22 -20.09 -14.32
N LEU A 463 19.84 -19.21 -13.37
CA LEU A 463 20.61 -18.03 -13.04
C LEU A 463 22.06 -18.37 -12.67
N GLU A 464 22.27 -19.40 -11.84
CA GLU A 464 23.61 -19.80 -11.40
C GLU A 464 24.47 -20.31 -12.56
N GLU A 465 23.86 -21.05 -13.53
CA GLU A 465 24.56 -21.44 -14.76
C GLU A 465 25.04 -20.20 -15.52
N ALA A 466 24.14 -19.22 -15.74
CA ALA A 466 24.45 -17.98 -16.45
C ALA A 466 25.55 -17.18 -15.76
N MET A 467 25.45 -17.01 -14.45
CA MET A 467 26.45 -16.27 -13.65
C MET A 467 27.81 -16.92 -13.70
N LEU A 468 27.89 -18.24 -13.53
CA LEU A 468 29.15 -18.97 -13.50
C LEU A 468 29.82 -18.98 -14.89
N CYS A 469 29.04 -19.19 -15.95
CA CYS A 469 29.52 -19.08 -17.32
C CYS A 469 30.07 -17.67 -17.63
N LYS A 470 29.32 -16.63 -17.25
CA LYS A 470 29.71 -15.24 -17.47
C LYS A 470 30.98 -14.87 -16.70
N LEU A 471 31.04 -15.25 -15.41
CA LEU A 471 32.20 -14.99 -14.54
C LEU A 471 33.50 -15.59 -15.06
N LEU A 472 33.41 -16.83 -15.53
CA LEU A 472 34.60 -17.61 -15.96
C LEU A 472 34.90 -17.49 -17.46
N GLY A 473 34.02 -16.88 -18.25
CA GLY A 473 34.15 -16.75 -19.70
C GLY A 473 34.10 -18.10 -20.43
N ILE A 474 33.25 -19.03 -19.97
CA ILE A 474 33.10 -20.38 -20.53
C ILE A 474 31.62 -20.64 -20.87
N THR A 475 31.40 -21.66 -21.68
CA THR A 475 30.02 -22.16 -21.97
C THR A 475 29.66 -23.32 -21.04
N VAL A 476 28.37 -23.62 -20.95
CA VAL A 476 27.82 -24.70 -20.10
C VAL A 476 28.49 -26.06 -20.44
N GLU A 477 28.81 -26.28 -21.71
CA GLU A 477 29.38 -27.52 -22.24
C GLU A 477 30.88 -27.59 -22.12
N SER A 478 31.54 -26.50 -21.70
CA SER A 478 32.99 -26.45 -21.55
C SER A 478 33.44 -27.49 -20.54
N LYS A 479 34.24 -28.48 -20.98
CA LYS A 479 34.82 -29.52 -20.13
C LYS A 479 36.18 -29.06 -19.62
N LYS A 480 36.36 -28.98 -18.30
CA LYS A 480 37.60 -28.56 -17.65
C LYS A 480 38.04 -29.60 -16.62
N SER A 481 39.36 -29.64 -16.33
CA SER A 481 39.92 -30.53 -15.30
C SER A 481 39.57 -30.05 -13.89
N SER A 482 39.66 -30.94 -12.91
CA SER A 482 39.50 -30.60 -11.48
C SER A 482 40.43 -29.47 -11.06
N ASP A 483 41.73 -29.56 -11.41
CA ASP A 483 42.75 -28.54 -11.07
C ASP A 483 42.40 -27.15 -11.62
N TRP A 484 41.82 -27.12 -12.83
CA TRP A 484 41.37 -25.87 -13.41
C TRP A 484 40.22 -25.25 -12.58
N TRP A 485 39.26 -26.08 -12.17
CA TRP A 485 38.13 -25.63 -11.32
C TRP A 485 38.63 -25.16 -9.96
N GLU A 486 39.50 -25.92 -9.29
CA GLU A 486 40.11 -25.52 -8.00
C GLU A 486 40.80 -24.16 -8.09
N LYS A 487 41.58 -23.95 -9.15
CA LYS A 487 42.23 -22.66 -9.39
C LYS A 487 41.23 -21.53 -9.59
N GLN A 488 40.18 -21.72 -10.39
CA GLN A 488 39.18 -20.66 -10.63
C GLN A 488 38.36 -20.35 -9.37
N ILE A 489 37.92 -21.36 -8.64
CA ILE A 489 37.21 -21.23 -7.38
C ILE A 489 38.05 -20.45 -6.36
N SER A 490 39.31 -20.81 -6.22
CA SER A 490 40.23 -20.14 -5.30
C SER A 490 40.52 -18.68 -5.70
N ILE A 491 40.83 -18.40 -6.98
CA ILE A 491 41.10 -17.05 -7.46
C ILE A 491 39.91 -16.12 -7.26
N ASN A 492 38.70 -16.60 -7.57
CA ASN A 492 37.47 -15.80 -7.47
C ASN A 492 36.84 -15.88 -6.07
N LYS A 493 37.41 -16.64 -5.13
CA LYS A 493 36.87 -16.83 -3.76
C LYS A 493 35.41 -17.31 -3.74
N ILE A 494 35.05 -18.16 -4.72
CA ILE A 494 33.69 -18.69 -4.84
C ILE A 494 33.53 -19.92 -3.94
N LYS A 495 32.38 -20.10 -3.33
CA LYS A 495 32.09 -21.30 -2.54
C LYS A 495 31.33 -22.31 -3.41
N LEU A 496 32.05 -23.26 -3.95
CA LEU A 496 31.54 -24.39 -4.73
C LEU A 496 32.38 -25.64 -4.50
N ASP A 497 31.73 -26.76 -4.30
CA ASP A 497 32.34 -28.06 -4.19
C ASP A 497 32.55 -28.68 -5.57
N ILE A 498 33.67 -29.38 -5.75
CA ILE A 498 34.03 -30.00 -7.02
C ILE A 498 33.75 -31.50 -7.00
N PRO A 499 33.04 -32.04 -8.01
CA PRO A 499 32.77 -33.47 -8.10
C PRO A 499 34.05 -34.31 -8.15
N THR A 500 34.25 -35.19 -7.18
CA THR A 500 35.51 -35.97 -7.02
C THR A 500 35.68 -37.12 -8.02
N ARG A 501 34.61 -37.52 -8.73
CA ARG A 501 34.59 -38.74 -9.55
C ARG A 501 34.72 -38.51 -11.06
N LYS A 502 34.86 -37.28 -11.54
CA LYS A 502 34.90 -36.93 -12.96
C LYS A 502 36.25 -36.31 -13.37
N LYS A 503 36.85 -36.80 -14.45
CA LYS A 503 38.10 -36.21 -15.04
C LYS A 503 37.82 -34.93 -15.82
N ASN A 504 36.67 -34.85 -16.47
CA ASN A 504 36.20 -33.67 -17.22
C ASN A 504 34.88 -33.19 -16.60
N ILE A 505 34.90 -32.00 -16.05
CA ILE A 505 33.82 -31.42 -15.26
C ILE A 505 33.22 -30.25 -16.03
N THR A 506 31.91 -30.24 -16.22
CA THR A 506 31.14 -29.13 -16.82
C THR A 506 30.59 -28.20 -15.74
N VAL A 507 30.10 -27.02 -16.16
CA VAL A 507 29.35 -26.09 -15.26
C VAL A 507 28.17 -26.80 -14.60
N ARG A 508 27.43 -27.59 -15.35
CA ARG A 508 26.29 -28.35 -14.81
C ARG A 508 26.67 -29.39 -13.76
N ASP A 509 27.84 -30.02 -13.95
CA ASP A 509 28.34 -30.98 -12.96
C ASP A 509 28.64 -30.29 -11.63
N ILE A 510 29.32 -29.12 -11.66
CA ILE A 510 29.59 -28.31 -10.48
C ILE A 510 28.26 -27.89 -9.78
N LEU A 511 27.31 -27.32 -10.52
CA LEU A 511 26.06 -26.86 -9.92
C LEU A 511 25.18 -28.02 -9.45
N ASN A 512 25.23 -29.17 -10.09
CA ASN A 512 24.54 -30.37 -9.61
C ASN A 512 25.09 -30.88 -8.28
N GLU A 513 26.43 -30.81 -8.06
CA GLU A 513 27.04 -31.13 -6.77
C GLU A 513 26.59 -30.14 -5.68
N ASN A 514 26.44 -28.87 -6.06
CA ASN A 514 26.14 -27.77 -5.15
C ASN A 514 24.63 -27.39 -5.08
N LYS A 515 23.73 -28.29 -5.42
CA LYS A 515 22.28 -27.99 -5.44
C LYS A 515 21.74 -27.43 -4.14
N ASN A 516 22.27 -27.92 -3.02
CA ASN A 516 21.84 -27.49 -1.69
C ASN A 516 22.59 -26.24 -1.18
N ASN A 517 23.61 -25.80 -1.91
CA ASN A 517 24.51 -24.70 -1.50
C ASN A 517 24.40 -23.49 -2.45
N LYS A 518 23.28 -23.33 -3.16
CA LYS A 518 23.04 -22.19 -4.07
C LYS A 518 23.19 -20.84 -3.38
N THR A 519 22.71 -20.75 -2.16
CA THR A 519 22.79 -19.54 -1.33
C THR A 519 24.24 -19.18 -1.01
N ASP A 520 25.08 -20.17 -0.67
CA ASP A 520 26.51 -19.93 -0.39
C ASP A 520 27.27 -19.46 -1.65
N PHE A 521 26.94 -20.02 -2.80
CA PHE A 521 27.46 -19.53 -4.08
C PHE A 521 27.10 -18.06 -4.30
N MET A 522 25.81 -17.70 -4.14
CA MET A 522 25.35 -16.33 -4.34
C MET A 522 26.03 -15.36 -3.35
N TYR A 523 26.08 -15.69 -2.07
CA TYR A 523 26.81 -14.88 -1.09
C TYR A 523 28.29 -14.72 -1.43
N SER A 524 28.94 -15.80 -1.92
CA SER A 524 30.36 -15.70 -2.31
C SER A 524 30.57 -14.72 -3.47
N ILE A 525 29.66 -14.67 -4.44
CA ILE A 525 29.70 -13.70 -5.55
C ILE A 525 29.50 -12.26 -5.04
N ILE A 526 28.52 -12.04 -4.15
CA ILE A 526 28.21 -10.72 -3.62
C ILE A 526 29.34 -10.20 -2.73
N LEU A 527 29.83 -11.02 -1.80
CA LEU A 527 30.87 -10.64 -0.84
C LEU A 527 32.27 -10.46 -1.47
N SER A 528 32.50 -11.13 -2.60
CA SER A 528 33.73 -10.96 -3.37
C SER A 528 33.67 -9.84 -4.41
N GLU A 529 32.59 -9.05 -4.42
CA GLU A 529 32.33 -7.94 -5.36
C GLU A 529 32.37 -8.37 -6.84
N LEU A 530 32.01 -9.62 -7.11
CA LEU A 530 32.02 -10.20 -8.45
C LEU A 530 30.68 -10.08 -9.17
N HIS A 531 29.66 -9.47 -8.52
CA HIS A 531 28.28 -9.40 -9.01
C HIS A 531 28.15 -8.73 -10.38
N LEU A 532 28.91 -7.66 -10.67
CA LEU A 532 28.91 -7.04 -12.01
C LEU A 532 29.64 -7.90 -13.06
N LYS A 533 30.71 -8.59 -12.68
CA LYS A 533 31.44 -9.48 -13.58
C LYS A 533 30.64 -10.75 -13.93
N ALA A 534 29.84 -11.21 -12.96
CA ALA A 534 28.97 -12.37 -13.12
C ALA A 534 27.60 -12.03 -13.71
N LEU A 535 27.32 -10.75 -14.03
CA LEU A 535 25.98 -10.28 -14.43
C LEU A 535 25.56 -10.84 -15.80
N PRO A 536 24.52 -11.70 -15.86
CA PRO A 536 23.97 -12.20 -17.11
C PRO A 536 23.37 -11.08 -17.96
N ASN A 537 23.43 -11.27 -19.27
CA ASN A 537 22.94 -10.25 -20.22
C ASN A 537 21.44 -10.02 -20.09
N TYR A 538 20.63 -11.07 -19.92
CA TYR A 538 19.18 -10.94 -19.79
C TYR A 538 18.75 -10.11 -18.60
N ILE A 539 19.42 -10.24 -17.45
CA ILE A 539 19.13 -9.42 -16.26
C ILE A 539 19.54 -7.97 -16.51
N ARG A 540 20.74 -7.73 -17.06
CA ARG A 540 21.20 -6.38 -17.39
C ARG A 540 20.23 -5.66 -18.31
N GLU A 541 19.81 -6.29 -19.41
CA GLU A 541 18.87 -5.74 -20.37
C GLU A 541 17.48 -5.49 -19.74
N GLY A 542 17.04 -6.39 -18.86
CA GLY A 542 15.81 -6.23 -18.11
C GLY A 542 15.81 -4.99 -17.21
N LEU A 543 16.86 -4.83 -16.41
CA LEU A 543 17.02 -3.70 -15.51
C LEU A 543 17.15 -2.36 -16.28
N ILE A 544 17.91 -2.34 -17.38
CA ILE A 544 18.01 -1.16 -18.26
C ILE A 544 16.64 -0.79 -18.84
N TRP A 545 15.86 -1.78 -19.30
CA TRP A 545 14.50 -1.52 -19.80
C TRP A 545 13.58 -0.96 -18.71
N LEU A 546 13.74 -1.43 -17.46
CA LEU A 546 12.91 -1.00 -16.35
C LEU A 546 13.22 0.45 -15.96
N MET A 547 14.48 0.91 -16.06
CA MET A 547 14.85 2.32 -15.85
C MET A 547 14.04 3.26 -16.72
#